data_c825e4332fcc5d16bd8e47f2578d9da3
#
_entry.id   c825e4332fcc5d16bd8e47f2578d9da3
#
_cell.length_a   1.000
_cell.length_b   1.000
_cell.length_c   1.000
_cell.angle_alpha   90.00
_cell.angle_beta   90.00
_cell.angle_gamma   90.00
#
_symmetry.space_group_name_H-M   'P 1'
#
loop_
_entity.id
_entity.type
_entity.pdbx_description
1 polymer ?
#
loop_
_entity_poly.entity_id
_entity_poly.type
_entity_poly.pdbx_seq_one_letter_code
_entity_poly.pdbx_strand_id
1 'polypeptide(L)'
;MCKQILIVGAGFAGMWAALSAARLADKHQQAIDITVIAPQPELRVRPRFYESAVHTLVAPLQPLFDVTGVNFLQGHVEQILPDSKEVSWKDANGDTHLRRYDRLVLASGSHVNRDAVAGAAEHAFDLDQLESAAVLEQHIHDLALQPESEARNTVVVCGGGFTGIEMALELPGRLREILGADAKTRVVVVERGAQPAGRWSQELRDVIIEASTELGIEWLVNAEVESVDAGGITLKDGQVIASQTV
;
A
#
# COMPACT_ATOMS: atom_id res chain seq x y z
N MET A 1 -21.70 4.45 33.75
CA MET A 1 -21.64 4.73 32.29
C MET A 1 -20.81 3.65 31.64
N CYS A 2 -21.23 3.14 30.50
CA CYS A 2 -20.43 2.20 29.68
C CYS A 2 -19.16 2.91 29.19
N LYS A 3 -18.01 2.29 29.33
CA LYS A 3 -16.75 2.83 28.80
C LYS A 3 -16.74 2.73 27.28
N GLN A 4 -16.14 3.73 26.63
CA GLN A 4 -16.09 3.85 25.18
C GLN A 4 -14.67 3.68 24.67
N ILE A 5 -14.44 2.70 23.81
CA ILE A 5 -13.21 2.54 23.05
C ILE A 5 -13.50 2.91 21.60
N LEU A 6 -12.79 3.92 21.12
CA LEU A 6 -12.87 4.36 19.74
C LEU A 6 -11.61 3.96 18.97
N ILE A 7 -11.80 3.38 17.80
CA ILE A 7 -10.71 2.90 16.94
C ILE A 7 -10.82 3.60 15.59
N VAL A 8 -9.76 4.25 15.17
CA VAL A 8 -9.68 4.96 13.88
C VAL A 8 -8.93 4.10 12.90
N GLY A 9 -9.64 3.59 11.89
CA GLY A 9 -9.14 2.70 10.86
C GLY A 9 -9.54 1.24 11.05
N ALA A 10 -9.88 0.57 9.93
CA ALA A 10 -10.33 -0.82 9.86
C ALA A 10 -9.30 -1.78 9.26
N GLY A 11 -8.05 -1.36 9.08
CA GLY A 11 -6.96 -2.23 8.64
C GLY A 11 -6.61 -3.29 9.70
N PHE A 12 -5.55 -4.08 9.47
CA PHE A 12 -5.13 -5.16 10.39
C PHE A 12 -5.03 -4.69 11.85
N ALA A 13 -4.39 -3.55 12.11
CA ALA A 13 -4.21 -3.06 13.47
C ALA A 13 -5.54 -2.68 14.12
N GLY A 14 -6.42 -1.96 13.40
CA GLY A 14 -7.73 -1.56 13.91
C GLY A 14 -8.67 -2.72 14.13
N MET A 15 -8.76 -3.63 13.16
CA MET A 15 -9.55 -4.86 13.27
C MET A 15 -9.12 -5.69 14.50
N TRP A 16 -7.82 -5.99 14.64
CA TRP A 16 -7.33 -6.78 15.78
C TRP A 16 -7.48 -6.06 17.11
N ALA A 17 -7.36 -4.72 17.14
CA ALA A 17 -7.65 -3.96 18.35
C ALA A 17 -9.12 -4.07 18.77
N ALA A 18 -10.06 -3.97 17.81
CA ALA A 18 -11.49 -4.12 18.05
C ALA A 18 -11.85 -5.51 18.57
N LEU A 19 -11.40 -6.55 17.88
CA LEU A 19 -11.66 -7.95 18.25
C LEU A 19 -11.05 -8.31 19.61
N SER A 20 -9.83 -7.84 19.88
CA SER A 20 -9.18 -8.08 21.17
C SER A 20 -9.91 -7.39 22.32
N ALA A 21 -10.37 -6.15 22.09
CA ALA A 21 -11.15 -5.40 23.07
C ALA A 21 -12.50 -6.10 23.35
N ALA A 22 -13.22 -6.53 22.30
CA ALA A 22 -14.49 -7.25 22.43
C ALA A 22 -14.31 -8.56 23.19
N ARG A 23 -13.30 -9.38 22.82
CA ARG A 23 -13.01 -10.63 23.51
C ARG A 23 -12.67 -10.44 24.99
N LEU A 24 -11.89 -9.39 25.31
CA LEU A 24 -11.52 -9.11 26.71
C LEU A 24 -12.73 -8.57 27.51
N ALA A 25 -13.56 -7.73 26.90
CA ALA A 25 -14.79 -7.24 27.51
C ALA A 25 -15.73 -8.40 27.89
N ASP A 26 -15.95 -9.33 26.94
CA ASP A 26 -16.74 -10.55 27.17
C ASP A 26 -16.14 -11.42 28.29
N LYS A 27 -14.83 -11.76 28.19
CA LYS A 27 -14.14 -12.56 29.19
C LYS A 27 -14.26 -12.00 30.61
N HIS A 28 -14.24 -10.69 30.76
CA HIS A 28 -14.33 -10.01 32.07
C HIS A 28 -15.73 -9.51 32.39
N GLN A 29 -16.74 -9.85 31.59
CA GLN A 29 -18.14 -9.45 31.74
C GLN A 29 -18.29 -7.94 31.94
N GLN A 30 -17.50 -7.15 31.19
CA GLN A 30 -17.54 -5.70 31.23
C GLN A 30 -18.34 -5.14 30.06
N ALA A 31 -19.31 -4.28 30.34
CA ALA A 31 -20.01 -3.54 29.29
C ALA A 31 -19.10 -2.43 28.75
N ILE A 32 -18.58 -2.62 27.53
CA ILE A 32 -17.74 -1.64 26.83
C ILE A 32 -18.33 -1.40 25.43
N ASP A 33 -18.51 -0.13 25.08
CA ASP A 33 -18.90 0.28 23.73
C ASP A 33 -17.61 0.37 22.88
N ILE A 34 -17.48 -0.49 21.88
CA ILE A 34 -16.34 -0.53 20.98
C ILE A 34 -16.81 -0.07 19.61
N THR A 35 -16.25 1.03 19.12
CA THR A 35 -16.62 1.63 17.84
C THR A 35 -15.40 1.77 16.95
N VAL A 36 -15.51 1.33 15.70
CA VAL A 36 -14.53 1.56 14.64
C VAL A 36 -15.05 2.63 13.68
N ILE A 37 -14.24 3.63 13.36
CA ILE A 37 -14.52 4.60 12.28
C ILE A 37 -13.53 4.35 11.16
N ALA A 38 -14.03 4.08 9.96
CA ALA A 38 -13.21 3.92 8.76
C ALA A 38 -14.04 4.19 7.48
N PRO A 39 -13.39 4.47 6.34
CA PRO A 39 -14.08 4.71 5.07
C PRO A 39 -14.98 3.57 4.62
N GLN A 40 -14.50 2.33 4.81
CA GLN A 40 -15.19 1.11 4.41
C GLN A 40 -15.05 0.04 5.50
N PRO A 41 -16.09 -0.82 5.71
CA PRO A 41 -16.01 -1.98 6.61
C PRO A 41 -15.28 -3.15 5.94
N GLU A 42 -14.03 -2.91 5.53
CA GLU A 42 -13.24 -3.85 4.74
C GLU A 42 -11.83 -3.99 5.31
N LEU A 43 -11.35 -5.22 5.36
CA LEU A 43 -9.94 -5.51 5.54
C LEU A 43 -9.28 -5.61 4.16
N ARG A 44 -8.41 -4.68 3.86
CA ARG A 44 -7.60 -4.65 2.65
C ARG A 44 -6.24 -5.26 2.93
N VAL A 45 -5.88 -6.32 2.20
CA VAL A 45 -4.62 -7.06 2.42
C VAL A 45 -3.48 -6.33 1.71
N ARG A 46 -3.24 -5.09 2.14
CA ARG A 46 -2.26 -4.16 1.57
C ARG A 46 -0.86 -4.75 1.34
N PRO A 47 -0.30 -5.62 2.22
CA PRO A 47 1.00 -6.24 1.96
C PRO A 47 1.07 -7.12 0.71
N ARG A 48 -0.07 -7.41 0.08
CA ARG A 48 -0.16 -8.26 -1.11
C ARG A 48 -0.59 -7.49 -2.38
N PHE A 49 -0.68 -6.17 -2.34
CA PHE A 49 -1.12 -5.37 -3.50
C PHE A 49 -0.14 -5.38 -4.68
N TYR A 50 1.04 -5.98 -4.52
CA TYR A 50 1.94 -6.28 -5.63
C TYR A 50 1.48 -7.47 -6.49
N GLU A 51 0.59 -8.32 -5.99
CA GLU A 51 0.05 -9.47 -6.71
C GLU A 51 -1.00 -9.05 -7.76
N SER A 52 -1.32 -9.97 -8.68
CA SER A 52 -2.42 -9.79 -9.62
C SER A 52 -3.79 -9.97 -8.94
N ALA A 53 -4.85 -9.52 -9.63
CA ALA A 53 -6.23 -9.61 -9.15
C ALA A 53 -6.43 -8.94 -7.78
N VAL A 54 -5.89 -7.72 -7.62
CA VAL A 54 -5.90 -6.97 -6.35
C VAL A 54 -7.30 -6.82 -5.75
N HIS A 55 -8.35 -6.79 -6.59
CA HIS A 55 -9.75 -6.73 -6.14
C HIS A 55 -10.18 -7.94 -5.27
N THR A 56 -9.45 -9.06 -5.33
CA THR A 56 -9.69 -10.25 -4.49
C THR A 56 -9.04 -10.14 -3.11
N LEU A 57 -8.18 -9.16 -2.91
CA LEU A 57 -7.42 -8.95 -1.68
C LEU A 57 -8.16 -8.08 -0.65
N VAL A 58 -9.49 -8.22 -0.64
CA VAL A 58 -10.41 -7.48 0.25
C VAL A 58 -11.35 -8.47 0.94
N ALA A 59 -11.54 -8.31 2.23
CA ALA A 59 -12.48 -9.10 3.01
C ALA A 59 -13.47 -8.19 3.75
N PRO A 60 -14.80 -8.46 3.69
CA PRO A 60 -15.78 -7.68 4.41
C PRO A 60 -15.65 -7.88 5.93
N LEU A 61 -15.66 -6.80 6.70
CA LEU A 61 -15.56 -6.84 8.15
C LEU A 61 -16.93 -6.71 8.85
N GLN A 62 -17.96 -6.24 8.17
CA GLN A 62 -19.28 -6.04 8.79
C GLN A 62 -19.83 -7.31 9.46
N PRO A 63 -19.82 -8.50 8.81
CA PRO A 63 -20.31 -9.71 9.47
C PRO A 63 -19.52 -10.08 10.73
N LEU A 64 -18.22 -9.79 10.74
CA LEU A 64 -17.36 -10.03 11.91
C LEU A 64 -17.66 -9.07 13.04
N PHE A 65 -17.90 -7.81 12.73
CA PHE A 65 -18.28 -6.78 13.72
C PHE A 65 -19.65 -7.06 14.31
N ASP A 66 -20.62 -7.49 13.50
CA ASP A 66 -21.96 -7.84 13.96
C ASP A 66 -21.92 -8.98 14.99
N VAL A 67 -21.16 -10.05 14.73
CA VAL A 67 -21.04 -11.20 15.64
C VAL A 67 -20.31 -10.84 16.93
N THR A 68 -19.35 -9.91 16.87
CA THR A 68 -18.51 -9.53 18.03
C THR A 68 -19.05 -8.32 18.81
N GLY A 69 -20.16 -7.71 18.37
CA GLY A 69 -20.76 -6.54 19.01
C GLY A 69 -19.93 -5.26 18.86
N VAL A 70 -19.09 -5.20 17.83
CA VAL A 70 -18.32 -4.00 17.48
C VAL A 70 -19.16 -3.10 16.58
N ASN A 71 -19.31 -1.84 16.97
CA ASN A 71 -20.02 -0.85 16.16
C ASN A 71 -19.11 -0.33 15.05
N PHE A 72 -19.66 -0.20 13.84
CA PHE A 72 -18.97 0.42 12.72
C PHE A 72 -19.64 1.73 12.30
N LEU A 73 -18.85 2.79 12.15
CA LEU A 73 -19.27 4.07 11.60
C LEU A 73 -18.47 4.34 10.31
N GLN A 74 -19.18 4.42 9.21
CA GLN A 74 -18.57 4.70 7.92
C GLN A 74 -18.24 6.18 7.79
N GLY A 75 -16.95 6.51 7.64
CA GLY A 75 -16.50 7.88 7.45
C GLY A 75 -15.00 8.07 7.70
N HIS A 76 -14.61 9.33 7.69
CA HIS A 76 -13.22 9.76 7.86
C HIS A 76 -13.06 10.62 9.10
N VAL A 77 -12.13 10.27 9.98
CA VAL A 77 -11.74 11.12 11.11
C VAL A 77 -10.85 12.25 10.57
N GLU A 78 -11.27 13.49 10.85
CA GLU A 78 -10.55 14.69 10.43
C GLU A 78 -9.67 15.26 11.54
N GLN A 79 -10.15 15.21 12.78
CA GLN A 79 -9.44 15.82 13.90
C GLN A 79 -9.63 15.02 15.19
N ILE A 80 -8.55 14.92 15.95
CA ILE A 80 -8.56 14.40 17.32
C ILE A 80 -8.51 15.58 18.27
N LEU A 81 -9.43 15.62 19.24
CA LEU A 81 -9.57 16.64 20.28
C LEU A 81 -9.24 16.01 21.65
N PRO A 82 -7.95 15.95 22.04
CA PRO A 82 -7.53 15.18 23.23
C PRO A 82 -8.09 15.73 24.54
N ASP A 83 -8.23 17.05 24.66
CA ASP A 83 -8.67 17.71 25.89
C ASP A 83 -10.13 17.37 26.22
N SER A 84 -11.01 17.36 25.22
CA SER A 84 -12.42 16.95 25.36
C SER A 84 -12.61 15.43 25.22
N LYS A 85 -11.58 14.68 24.82
CA LYS A 85 -11.65 13.26 24.46
C LYS A 85 -12.71 12.98 23.40
N GLU A 86 -12.63 13.71 22.31
CA GLU A 86 -13.52 13.59 21.16
C GLU A 86 -12.73 13.49 19.86
N VAL A 87 -13.35 12.92 18.84
CA VAL A 87 -12.90 13.05 17.46
C VAL A 87 -13.97 13.75 16.64
N SER A 88 -13.53 14.59 15.71
CA SER A 88 -14.38 15.09 14.63
C SER A 88 -14.21 14.18 13.41
N TRP A 89 -15.33 13.76 12.85
CA TRP A 89 -15.32 12.86 11.68
C TRP A 89 -16.45 13.22 10.73
N LYS A 90 -16.24 12.96 9.43
CA LYS A 90 -17.26 13.08 8.39
C LYS A 90 -17.80 11.72 8.02
N ASP A 91 -19.11 11.62 7.93
CA ASP A 91 -19.79 10.43 7.42
C ASP A 91 -19.76 10.35 5.89
N ALA A 92 -20.38 9.30 5.33
CA ALA A 92 -20.45 9.08 3.89
C ALA A 92 -21.22 10.18 3.12
N ASN A 93 -22.05 10.97 3.80
CA ASN A 93 -22.79 12.10 3.22
C ASN A 93 -21.99 13.41 3.27
N GLY A 94 -20.86 13.41 3.99
CA GLY A 94 -20.03 14.59 4.21
C GLY A 94 -20.44 15.41 5.45
N ASP A 95 -21.41 14.92 6.24
CA ASP A 95 -21.83 15.60 7.47
C ASP A 95 -20.80 15.40 8.58
N THR A 96 -20.50 16.48 9.29
CA THR A 96 -19.52 16.46 10.39
C THR A 96 -20.19 16.09 11.71
N HIS A 97 -19.59 15.14 12.41
CA HIS A 97 -20.03 14.63 13.69
C HIS A 97 -18.92 14.67 14.73
N LEU A 98 -19.30 14.67 16.02
CA LEU A 98 -18.38 14.47 17.14
C LEU A 98 -18.65 13.13 17.80
N ARG A 99 -17.58 12.39 18.12
CA ARG A 99 -17.68 11.13 18.89
C ARG A 99 -16.73 11.17 20.08
N ARG A 100 -17.29 10.95 21.28
CA ARG A 100 -16.51 10.85 22.52
C ARG A 100 -15.84 9.50 22.66
N TYR A 101 -14.76 9.46 23.44
CA TYR A 101 -14.06 8.23 23.81
C TYR A 101 -13.47 8.32 25.23
N ASP A 102 -13.35 7.17 25.90
CA ASP A 102 -12.52 7.00 27.10
C ASP A 102 -11.10 6.57 26.72
N ARG A 103 -11.00 5.76 25.65
CA ARG A 103 -9.74 5.33 25.04
C ARG A 103 -9.83 5.43 23.53
N LEU A 104 -8.77 5.92 22.94
CA LEU A 104 -8.61 6.04 21.48
C LEU A 104 -7.49 5.13 21.01
N VAL A 105 -7.74 4.37 19.94
CA VAL A 105 -6.73 3.62 19.17
C VAL A 105 -6.62 4.28 17.81
N LEU A 106 -5.43 4.79 17.49
CA LEU A 106 -5.15 5.35 16.17
C LEU A 106 -4.49 4.28 15.31
N ALA A 107 -5.24 3.77 14.33
CA ALA A 107 -4.84 2.71 13.41
C ALA A 107 -5.09 3.11 11.95
N SER A 108 -4.88 4.41 11.64
CA SER A 108 -5.18 5.03 10.34
C SER A 108 -4.26 4.59 9.19
N GLY A 109 -3.23 3.79 9.50
CA GLY A 109 -2.25 3.35 8.50
C GLY A 109 -1.28 4.46 8.07
N SER A 110 -0.84 4.41 6.85
CA SER A 110 0.10 5.37 6.25
C SER A 110 -0.24 5.57 4.78
N HIS A 111 0.27 6.66 4.20
CA HIS A 111 0.25 6.92 2.77
C HIS A 111 1.65 7.15 2.25
N VAL A 112 1.90 6.73 1.00
CA VAL A 112 3.15 7.05 0.32
C VAL A 112 3.21 8.57 0.04
N ASN A 113 4.38 9.17 0.31
CA ASN A 113 4.60 10.57 -0.05
C ASN A 113 5.16 10.65 -1.47
N ARG A 114 4.29 10.91 -2.44
CA ARG A 114 4.66 11.04 -3.86
C ARG A 114 5.24 12.42 -4.21
N ASP A 115 5.01 13.43 -3.37
CA ASP A 115 5.53 14.79 -3.58
C ASP A 115 7.04 14.90 -3.30
N ALA A 116 7.66 13.84 -2.75
CA ALA A 116 9.08 13.81 -2.45
C ALA A 116 9.98 13.77 -3.70
N VAL A 117 9.43 13.36 -4.86
CA VAL A 117 10.14 13.31 -6.14
C VAL A 117 9.32 14.08 -7.18
N ALA A 118 9.98 14.98 -7.89
CA ALA A 118 9.33 15.82 -8.90
C ALA A 118 8.63 14.97 -9.97
N GLY A 119 7.34 15.25 -10.24
CA GLY A 119 6.52 14.54 -11.21
C GLY A 119 6.02 13.16 -10.79
N ALA A 120 6.45 12.61 -9.64
CA ALA A 120 6.00 11.29 -9.20
C ALA A 120 4.49 11.25 -8.89
N ALA A 121 3.91 12.32 -8.42
CA ALA A 121 2.47 12.41 -8.16
C ALA A 121 1.62 12.25 -9.45
N GLU A 122 2.15 12.67 -10.59
CA GLU A 122 1.45 12.68 -11.87
C GLU A 122 1.79 11.46 -12.75
N HIS A 123 3.03 10.98 -12.68
CA HIS A 123 3.58 10.02 -13.65
C HIS A 123 4.00 8.68 -13.05
N ALA A 124 4.08 8.54 -11.72
CA ALA A 124 4.39 7.26 -11.09
C ALA A 124 3.13 6.55 -10.60
N PHE A 125 3.17 5.24 -10.57
CA PHE A 125 2.19 4.39 -9.92
C PHE A 125 2.57 4.11 -8.46
N ASP A 126 1.61 3.68 -7.65
CA ASP A 126 1.88 3.18 -6.31
C ASP A 126 1.00 1.97 -5.97
N LEU A 127 1.44 1.21 -4.96
CA LEU A 127 0.74 0.05 -4.42
C LEU A 127 0.19 0.32 -3.01
N ASP A 128 0.03 1.59 -2.67
CA ASP A 128 -0.28 2.00 -1.31
C ASP A 128 -1.76 1.75 -0.95
N GLN A 129 -2.63 1.96 -1.93
CA GLN A 129 -4.06 1.77 -1.79
C GLN A 129 -4.59 0.80 -2.85
N LEU A 130 -5.75 0.19 -2.57
CA LEU A 130 -6.39 -0.75 -3.50
C LEU A 130 -6.65 -0.11 -4.86
N GLU A 131 -7.11 1.12 -4.84
CA GLU A 131 -7.48 1.88 -6.04
C GLU A 131 -6.25 2.16 -6.91
N SER A 132 -5.14 2.58 -6.32
CA SER A 132 -3.88 2.82 -7.06
C SER A 132 -3.25 1.52 -7.56
N ALA A 133 -3.29 0.45 -6.77
CA ALA A 133 -2.83 -0.86 -7.21
C ALA A 133 -3.67 -1.40 -8.40
N ALA A 134 -4.99 -1.19 -8.40
CA ALA A 134 -5.86 -1.55 -9.52
C ALA A 134 -5.55 -0.74 -10.79
N VAL A 135 -5.20 0.55 -10.65
CA VAL A 135 -4.76 1.39 -11.78
C VAL A 135 -3.45 0.87 -12.36
N LEU A 136 -2.47 0.50 -11.52
CA LEU A 136 -1.23 -0.12 -11.99
C LEU A 136 -1.49 -1.47 -12.68
N GLU A 137 -2.34 -2.32 -12.10
CA GLU A 137 -2.71 -3.61 -12.71
C GLU A 137 -3.30 -3.42 -14.10
N GLN A 138 -4.26 -2.50 -14.26
CA GLN A 138 -4.85 -2.18 -15.55
C GLN A 138 -3.81 -1.62 -16.52
N HIS A 139 -2.94 -0.70 -16.07
CA HIS A 139 -1.87 -0.15 -16.90
C HIS A 139 -0.94 -1.24 -17.44
N ILE A 140 -0.52 -2.20 -16.61
CA ILE A 140 0.34 -3.31 -17.04
C ILE A 140 -0.36 -4.17 -18.10
N HIS A 141 -1.67 -4.43 -17.96
CA HIS A 141 -2.45 -5.12 -18.99
C HIS A 141 -2.53 -4.33 -20.30
N ASP A 142 -2.70 -3.02 -20.21
CA ASP A 142 -2.82 -2.13 -21.37
C ASP A 142 -1.49 -1.97 -22.14
N LEU A 143 -0.33 -2.33 -21.55
CA LEU A 143 0.94 -2.36 -22.27
C LEU A 143 0.88 -3.25 -23.53
N ALA A 144 0.10 -4.34 -23.52
CA ALA A 144 -0.08 -5.20 -24.68
C ALA A 144 -0.73 -4.48 -25.89
N LEU A 145 -1.46 -3.39 -25.64
CA LEU A 145 -2.13 -2.58 -26.65
C LEU A 145 -1.22 -1.47 -27.21
N GLN A 146 -0.07 -1.24 -26.57
CA GLN A 146 0.88 -0.20 -26.96
C GLN A 146 1.87 -0.70 -28.01
N PRO A 147 2.36 0.17 -28.91
CA PRO A 147 3.44 -0.18 -29.84
C PRO A 147 4.69 -0.64 -29.06
N GLU A 148 5.37 -1.65 -29.61
CA GLU A 148 6.61 -2.14 -29.03
C GLU A 148 7.66 -1.03 -28.97
N SER A 149 8.25 -0.82 -27.80
CA SER A 149 9.35 0.12 -27.56
C SER A 149 10.12 -0.29 -26.32
N GLU A 150 11.33 0.23 -26.17
CA GLU A 150 12.13 0.05 -24.94
C GLU A 150 11.37 0.57 -23.72
N ALA A 151 10.78 1.76 -23.82
CA ALA A 151 10.01 2.36 -22.72
C ALA A 151 8.80 1.51 -22.30
N ARG A 152 8.05 0.93 -23.25
CA ARG A 152 6.92 0.02 -22.98
C ARG A 152 7.38 -1.24 -22.24
N ASN A 153 8.53 -1.78 -22.64
CA ASN A 153 9.02 -3.04 -22.12
C ASN A 153 9.86 -2.89 -20.83
N THR A 154 10.13 -1.65 -20.41
CA THR A 154 10.88 -1.34 -19.18
C THR A 154 9.95 -0.91 -18.06
N VAL A 155 10.11 -1.54 -16.90
CA VAL A 155 9.47 -1.11 -15.65
C VAL A 155 10.55 -0.67 -14.67
N VAL A 156 10.37 0.51 -14.08
CA VAL A 156 11.28 1.03 -13.06
C VAL A 156 10.59 1.00 -11.71
N VAL A 157 11.24 0.36 -10.74
CA VAL A 157 10.80 0.30 -9.34
C VAL A 157 11.65 1.24 -8.51
N CYS A 158 11.05 2.29 -7.96
CA CYS A 158 11.75 3.29 -7.17
C CYS A 158 11.81 2.89 -5.68
N GLY A 159 12.92 2.30 -5.28
CA GLY A 159 13.22 1.89 -3.92
C GLY A 159 13.26 0.38 -3.68
N GLY A 160 14.33 -0.09 -3.03
CA GLY A 160 14.55 -1.48 -2.63
C GLY A 160 14.03 -1.79 -1.22
N GLY A 161 12.88 -1.24 -0.84
CA GLY A 161 12.12 -1.66 0.34
C GLY A 161 11.32 -2.94 0.06
N PHE A 162 10.62 -3.50 1.07
CA PHE A 162 9.84 -4.75 0.89
C PHE A 162 8.90 -4.68 -0.30
N THR A 163 8.04 -3.68 -0.35
CA THR A 163 7.05 -3.53 -1.43
C THR A 163 7.72 -3.45 -2.81
N GLY A 164 8.82 -2.69 -2.92
CA GLY A 164 9.56 -2.59 -4.19
C GLY A 164 10.22 -3.90 -4.59
N ILE A 165 10.79 -4.65 -3.63
CA ILE A 165 11.38 -5.98 -3.88
C ILE A 165 10.32 -6.96 -4.33
N GLU A 166 9.20 -7.06 -3.58
CA GLU A 166 8.10 -7.98 -3.89
C GLU A 166 7.51 -7.67 -5.26
N MET A 167 7.27 -6.40 -5.58
CA MET A 167 6.80 -5.99 -6.91
C MET A 167 7.81 -6.32 -7.99
N ALA A 168 9.10 -6.02 -7.78
CA ALA A 168 10.13 -6.27 -8.77
C ALA A 168 10.28 -7.78 -9.10
N LEU A 169 10.14 -8.66 -8.09
CA LEU A 169 10.20 -10.11 -8.29
C LEU A 169 8.98 -10.66 -9.02
N GLU A 170 7.81 -10.04 -8.88
CA GLU A 170 6.56 -10.45 -9.53
C GLU A 170 6.49 -9.99 -11.00
N LEU A 171 7.02 -8.81 -11.31
CA LEU A 171 6.93 -8.16 -12.61
C LEU A 171 7.42 -9.00 -13.81
N PRO A 172 8.57 -9.70 -13.77
CA PRO A 172 9.05 -10.45 -14.93
C PRO A 172 8.08 -11.55 -15.36
N GLY A 173 7.41 -12.20 -14.41
CA GLY A 173 6.37 -13.19 -14.69
C GLY A 173 5.16 -12.56 -15.38
N ARG A 174 4.62 -11.49 -14.79
CA ARG A 174 3.45 -10.76 -15.30
C ARG A 174 3.71 -10.16 -16.69
N LEU A 175 4.86 -9.55 -16.90
CA LEU A 175 5.21 -8.97 -18.21
C LEU A 175 5.32 -10.04 -19.30
N ARG A 176 5.89 -11.21 -19.02
CA ARG A 176 5.95 -12.33 -19.96
C ARG A 176 4.57 -12.87 -20.32
N GLU A 177 3.68 -12.94 -19.34
CA GLU A 177 2.31 -13.39 -19.54
C GLU A 177 1.53 -12.42 -20.46
N ILE A 178 1.72 -11.12 -20.26
CA ILE A 178 0.98 -10.06 -20.96
C ILE A 178 1.58 -9.73 -22.33
N LEU A 179 2.91 -9.59 -22.40
CA LEU A 179 3.60 -9.16 -23.62
C LEU A 179 4.09 -10.33 -24.50
N GLY A 180 4.00 -11.56 -23.98
CA GLY A 180 4.52 -12.76 -24.64
C GLY A 180 5.90 -13.17 -24.17
N ALA A 181 6.22 -14.46 -24.27
CA ALA A 181 7.47 -15.03 -23.78
C ALA A 181 8.74 -14.49 -24.50
N ASP A 182 8.60 -14.04 -25.74
CA ASP A 182 9.70 -13.52 -26.55
C ASP A 182 9.92 -12.01 -26.36
N ALA A 183 9.06 -11.32 -25.62
CA ALA A 183 9.18 -9.89 -25.35
C ALA A 183 10.45 -9.62 -24.52
N LYS A 184 11.27 -8.67 -24.99
CA LYS A 184 12.49 -8.24 -24.29
C LYS A 184 12.09 -7.27 -23.17
N THR A 185 11.62 -7.82 -22.06
CA THR A 185 11.23 -7.04 -20.89
C THR A 185 12.43 -6.73 -20.00
N ARG A 186 12.39 -5.59 -19.33
CA ARG A 186 13.43 -5.09 -18.43
C ARG A 186 12.78 -4.59 -17.14
N VAL A 187 13.24 -5.07 -15.99
CA VAL A 187 12.83 -4.59 -14.67
C VAL A 187 14.06 -4.02 -13.98
N VAL A 188 13.98 -2.74 -13.58
CA VAL A 188 15.08 -2.00 -12.96
C VAL A 188 14.64 -1.52 -11.58
N VAL A 189 15.38 -1.89 -10.54
CA VAL A 189 15.20 -1.37 -9.19
C VAL A 189 16.22 -0.27 -8.94
N VAL A 190 15.76 0.95 -8.69
CA VAL A 190 16.61 2.08 -8.32
C VAL A 190 16.68 2.19 -6.80
N GLU A 191 17.86 2.03 -6.22
CA GLU A 191 18.08 2.04 -4.78
C GLU A 191 19.18 3.04 -4.40
N ARG A 192 18.85 3.96 -3.51
CA ARG A 192 19.82 4.97 -3.02
C ARG A 192 20.91 4.39 -2.13
N GLY A 193 20.66 3.23 -1.52
CA GLY A 193 21.65 2.51 -0.73
C GLY A 193 22.76 1.90 -1.59
N ALA A 194 23.88 1.59 -0.96
CA ALA A 194 25.06 1.04 -1.64
C ALA A 194 24.93 -0.43 -2.05
N GLN A 195 23.85 -1.10 -1.67
CA GLN A 195 23.64 -2.54 -1.90
C GLN A 195 22.17 -2.83 -2.15
N PRO A 196 21.85 -3.80 -3.03
CA PRO A 196 20.51 -4.35 -3.13
C PRO A 196 20.05 -4.87 -1.76
N ALA A 197 18.81 -4.58 -1.40
CA ALA A 197 18.22 -5.05 -0.14
C ALA A 197 19.08 -4.76 1.11
N GLY A 198 19.84 -3.66 1.11
CA GLY A 198 20.88 -3.35 2.11
C GLY A 198 20.39 -3.16 3.56
N ARG A 199 19.06 -3.07 3.76
CA ARG A 199 18.44 -2.94 5.10
C ARG A 199 18.21 -4.29 5.80
N TRP A 200 18.42 -5.40 5.10
CA TRP A 200 18.10 -6.75 5.58
C TRP A 200 19.34 -7.52 6.05
N SER A 201 19.12 -8.63 6.74
CA SER A 201 20.21 -9.51 7.12
C SER A 201 20.93 -10.05 5.88
N GLN A 202 22.18 -10.51 6.05
CA GLN A 202 22.95 -11.05 4.93
C GLN A 202 22.23 -12.23 4.26
N GLU A 203 21.66 -13.13 5.07
CA GLU A 203 20.97 -14.33 4.57
C GLU A 203 19.76 -13.97 3.70
N LEU A 204 18.94 -13.01 4.15
CA LEU A 204 17.77 -12.57 3.38
C LEU A 204 18.18 -11.82 2.12
N ARG A 205 19.23 -11.02 2.20
CA ARG A 205 19.77 -10.30 1.04
C ARG A 205 20.30 -11.25 -0.02
N ASP A 206 21.00 -12.32 0.37
CA ASP A 206 21.55 -13.31 -0.56
C ASP A 206 20.41 -14.00 -1.33
N VAL A 207 19.32 -14.35 -0.66
CA VAL A 207 18.12 -14.92 -1.30
C VAL A 207 17.48 -13.92 -2.29
N ILE A 208 17.37 -12.64 -1.92
CA ILE A 208 16.80 -11.61 -2.80
C ILE A 208 17.68 -11.40 -4.03
N ILE A 209 19.01 -11.38 -3.87
CA ILE A 209 19.94 -11.20 -4.98
C ILE A 209 19.91 -12.41 -5.91
N GLU A 210 19.88 -13.62 -5.38
CA GLU A 210 19.76 -14.86 -6.15
C GLU A 210 18.48 -14.83 -6.99
N ALA A 211 17.32 -14.62 -6.37
CA ALA A 211 16.04 -14.52 -7.07
C ALA A 211 16.02 -13.39 -8.12
N SER A 212 16.58 -12.22 -7.79
CA SER A 212 16.69 -11.11 -8.74
C SER A 212 17.53 -11.47 -9.96
N THR A 213 18.63 -12.20 -9.74
CA THR A 213 19.53 -12.65 -10.81
C THR A 213 18.86 -13.67 -11.74
N GLU A 214 18.15 -14.65 -11.15
CA GLU A 214 17.40 -15.66 -11.90
C GLU A 214 16.30 -15.06 -12.78
N LEU A 215 15.65 -13.98 -12.26
CA LEU A 215 14.59 -13.28 -12.97
C LEU A 215 15.09 -12.19 -13.92
N GLY A 216 16.40 -11.90 -13.94
CA GLY A 216 16.98 -10.87 -14.79
C GLY A 216 16.66 -9.44 -14.33
N ILE A 217 16.46 -9.22 -13.03
CA ILE A 217 16.19 -7.90 -12.46
C ILE A 217 17.51 -7.14 -12.29
N GLU A 218 17.54 -5.90 -12.79
CA GLU A 218 18.67 -5.01 -12.65
C GLU A 218 18.57 -4.17 -11.38
N TRP A 219 19.68 -4.02 -10.66
CA TRP A 219 19.77 -3.13 -9.50
C TRP A 219 20.70 -1.96 -9.81
N LEU A 220 20.16 -0.76 -9.75
CA LEU A 220 20.95 0.48 -9.76
C LEU A 220 21.08 0.97 -8.31
N VAL A 221 22.21 0.67 -7.71
CA VAL A 221 22.54 1.08 -6.34
C VAL A 221 23.30 2.41 -6.33
N ASN A 222 23.33 3.10 -5.16
CA ASN A 222 23.83 4.48 -5.03
C ASN A 222 23.15 5.43 -6.03
N ALA A 223 21.93 5.10 -6.47
CA ALA A 223 21.17 5.84 -7.47
C ALA A 223 19.94 6.47 -6.81
N GLU A 224 19.68 7.72 -7.12
CA GLU A 224 18.54 8.46 -6.57
C GLU A 224 17.76 9.10 -7.72
N VAL A 225 16.44 8.89 -7.70
CA VAL A 225 15.54 9.49 -8.69
C VAL A 225 15.41 10.98 -8.38
N GLU A 226 15.68 11.82 -9.38
CA GLU A 226 15.48 13.27 -9.32
C GLU A 226 14.07 13.65 -9.76
N SER A 227 13.61 13.06 -10.88
CA SER A 227 12.28 13.35 -11.42
C SER A 227 11.70 12.16 -12.18
N VAL A 228 10.38 12.18 -12.31
CA VAL A 228 9.59 11.25 -13.11
C VAL A 228 8.77 12.06 -14.11
N ASP A 229 8.71 11.61 -15.36
CA ASP A 229 7.84 12.19 -16.38
C ASP A 229 7.17 11.08 -17.23
N ALA A 230 6.40 11.46 -18.24
CA ALA A 230 5.72 10.52 -19.13
C ALA A 230 6.67 9.62 -19.94
N GLY A 231 7.95 9.96 -20.02
CA GLY A 231 8.98 9.18 -20.74
C GLY A 231 9.79 8.26 -19.84
N GLY A 232 9.70 8.40 -18.52
CA GLY A 232 10.44 7.59 -17.57
C GLY A 232 11.00 8.35 -16.38
N ILE A 233 12.22 8.06 -16.00
CA ILE A 233 12.89 8.71 -14.86
C ILE A 233 14.20 9.38 -15.26
N THR A 234 14.55 10.44 -14.52
CA THR A 234 15.88 11.04 -14.51
C THR A 234 16.52 10.83 -13.15
N LEU A 235 17.74 10.32 -13.11
CA LEU A 235 18.52 10.18 -11.89
C LEU A 235 19.32 11.46 -11.60
N LYS A 236 19.73 11.65 -10.34
CA LYS A 236 20.52 12.83 -9.92
C LYS A 236 21.89 12.97 -10.60
N ASP A 237 22.42 11.89 -11.15
CA ASP A 237 23.67 11.92 -11.97
C ASP A 237 23.43 12.29 -13.44
N GLY A 238 22.17 12.53 -13.82
CA GLY A 238 21.75 12.87 -15.17
C GLY A 238 21.43 11.67 -16.07
N GLN A 239 21.56 10.43 -15.57
CA GLN A 239 21.13 9.26 -16.33
C GLN A 239 19.60 9.28 -16.49
N VAL A 240 19.15 8.97 -17.72
CA VAL A 240 17.72 8.82 -18.03
C VAL A 240 17.41 7.35 -18.32
N ILE A 241 16.31 6.87 -17.76
CA ILE A 241 15.78 5.52 -18.04
C ILE A 241 14.41 5.68 -18.65
N ALA A 242 14.27 5.32 -19.91
CA ALA A 242 13.00 5.33 -20.62
C ALA A 242 12.09 4.22 -20.07
N SER A 243 10.89 4.59 -19.62
CA SER A 243 9.90 3.67 -19.08
C SER A 243 8.49 4.27 -19.18
N GLN A 244 7.51 3.46 -19.52
CA GLN A 244 6.09 3.83 -19.40
C GLN A 244 5.48 3.41 -18.05
N THR A 245 6.26 2.69 -17.22
CA THR A 245 5.80 2.18 -15.92
C THR A 245 6.85 2.47 -14.85
N VAL A 246 6.57 3.47 -14.00
CA VAL A 246 7.43 3.87 -12.88
C VAL A 246 6.69 3.69 -11.57
#